data_4712c51e71e13eff549f0c5921c169dd
#
_entry.id   4712c51e71e13eff549f0c5921c169dd
#
_cell.length_a   1.000
_cell.length_b   1.000
_cell.length_c   1.000
_cell.angle_alpha   90.00
_cell.angle_beta   90.00
_cell.angle_gamma   90.00
#
_symmetry.space_group_name_H-M   'P 1'
#
loop_
_entity.id
_entity.type
_entity.pdbx_description
1 polymer ?
#
loop_
_entity_poly.entity_id
_entity_poly.type
_entity_poly.pdbx_seq_one_letter_code
_entity_poly.pdbx_strand_id
1 'polypeptide(L)'
;NVHFTNCYFFDCEFTNSDFSNSTFINSSFVRTKIKDSKLIGCNFDSSSFKKVEILSSDNTYNNFGLATLKEVKFINDKMFKIGFDETKLNEVLFDNCNLEGAEIRKTNMQLIDLSTCSINNIMIDEYSLNGLTVNEFQALSLSKLLGIIIKR
;
A
#
# COMPACT_ATOMS: atom_id res chain seq x y z
N ASN A 1 19.29 1.38 -7.45
CA ASN A 1 18.61 2.25 -8.38
C ASN A 1 18.64 1.63 -9.78
N VAL A 2 17.56 0.96 -10.17
CA VAL A 2 17.39 0.27 -11.46
C VAL A 2 16.09 0.74 -12.08
N HIS A 3 16.06 0.82 -13.40
CA HIS A 3 14.86 1.22 -14.13
C HIS A 3 14.33 0.05 -14.94
N PHE A 4 13.16 -0.45 -14.55
CA PHE A 4 12.40 -1.45 -15.27
C PHE A 4 11.15 -0.80 -15.86
N THR A 5 10.94 -0.95 -17.14
CA THR A 5 9.74 -0.47 -17.82
C THR A 5 9.17 -1.60 -18.67
N ASN A 6 7.87 -1.85 -18.54
CA ASN A 6 7.20 -2.94 -19.26
C ASN A 6 7.81 -4.32 -19.00
N CYS A 7 8.27 -4.56 -17.77
CA CYS A 7 8.88 -5.83 -17.38
C CYS A 7 7.83 -6.79 -16.77
N TYR A 8 8.11 -8.08 -16.87
CA TYR A 8 7.27 -9.13 -16.32
C TYR A 8 8.05 -9.99 -15.32
N PHE A 9 7.52 -10.12 -14.11
CA PHE A 9 8.07 -10.95 -13.04
C PHE A 9 7.06 -12.05 -12.70
N PHE A 10 7.30 -13.27 -13.14
CA PHE A 10 6.42 -14.41 -12.91
C PHE A 10 7.10 -15.45 -12.03
N ASP A 11 6.38 -15.96 -11.03
CA ASP A 11 6.86 -17.03 -10.19
C ASP A 11 8.23 -16.73 -9.55
N CYS A 12 8.46 -15.47 -9.19
CA CYS A 12 9.71 -15.01 -8.61
C CYS A 12 9.63 -14.99 -7.08
N GLU A 13 10.75 -15.21 -6.44
CA GLU A 13 10.93 -14.97 -5.02
C GLU A 13 12.18 -14.12 -4.80
N PHE A 14 11.99 -12.97 -4.11
CA PHE A 14 13.06 -12.06 -3.73
C PHE A 14 13.17 -12.03 -2.22
N THR A 15 14.31 -12.41 -1.69
CA THR A 15 14.57 -12.42 -0.25
C THR A 15 15.84 -11.64 0.05
N ASN A 16 15.83 -10.84 1.13
CA ASN A 16 16.98 -10.02 1.54
C ASN A 16 17.55 -9.16 0.40
N SER A 17 16.67 -8.64 -0.45
CA SER A 17 17.05 -7.87 -1.64
C SER A 17 16.88 -6.36 -1.39
N ASP A 18 17.67 -5.55 -2.09
CA ASP A 18 17.56 -4.10 -2.03
C ASP A 18 17.22 -3.53 -3.42
N PHE A 19 15.99 -3.07 -3.57
CA PHE A 19 15.47 -2.40 -4.77
C PHE A 19 15.29 -0.90 -4.56
N SER A 20 15.82 -0.34 -3.48
CA SER A 20 15.58 1.07 -3.13
C SER A 20 15.83 2.02 -4.29
N ASN A 21 14.91 2.99 -4.44
CA ASN A 21 14.91 4.01 -5.50
C ASN A 21 14.86 3.43 -6.92
N SER A 22 14.32 2.23 -7.09
CA SER A 22 14.14 1.63 -8.41
C SER A 22 12.75 1.95 -8.98
N THR A 23 12.65 1.91 -10.29
CA THR A 23 11.43 2.21 -11.03
C THR A 23 10.91 0.95 -11.71
N PHE A 24 9.63 0.66 -11.55
CA PHE A 24 8.95 -0.51 -12.14
C PHE A 24 7.69 -0.08 -12.90
N ILE A 25 7.80 1.00 -13.67
CA ILE A 25 6.64 1.59 -14.36
C ILE A 25 6.06 0.61 -15.37
N ASN A 26 4.72 0.48 -15.34
CA ASN A 26 3.97 -0.35 -16.28
C ASN A 26 4.48 -1.82 -16.33
N SER A 27 4.93 -2.32 -15.19
CA SER A 27 5.46 -3.68 -15.05
C SER A 27 4.45 -4.60 -14.39
N SER A 28 4.59 -5.90 -14.56
CA SER A 28 3.68 -6.90 -14.02
C SER A 28 4.39 -7.87 -13.08
N PHE A 29 3.78 -8.07 -11.93
CA PHE A 29 4.23 -9.05 -10.92
C PHE A 29 3.12 -10.09 -10.75
N VAL A 30 3.40 -11.34 -11.03
CA VAL A 30 2.41 -12.43 -10.92
C VAL A 30 3.00 -13.58 -10.13
N ARG A 31 2.28 -14.05 -9.11
CA ARG A 31 2.73 -15.13 -8.23
C ARG A 31 4.16 -14.89 -7.73
N THR A 32 4.41 -13.69 -7.25
CA THR A 32 5.73 -13.24 -6.80
C THR A 32 5.69 -13.00 -5.29
N LYS A 33 6.76 -13.38 -4.62
CA LYS A 33 6.94 -13.14 -3.19
C LYS A 33 8.17 -12.27 -2.97
N ILE A 34 8.00 -11.24 -2.15
CA ILE A 34 9.09 -10.35 -1.73
C ILE A 34 9.14 -10.40 -0.21
N LYS A 35 10.27 -10.78 0.35
CA LYS A 35 10.41 -10.97 1.78
C LYS A 35 11.71 -10.37 2.31
N ASP A 36 11.64 -9.78 3.51
CA ASP A 36 12.79 -9.23 4.22
C ASP A 36 13.65 -8.30 3.34
N SER A 37 12.98 -7.48 2.51
CA SER A 37 13.62 -6.70 1.45
C SER A 37 13.37 -5.20 1.61
N LYS A 38 14.20 -4.41 0.94
CA LYS A 38 14.07 -2.95 0.89
C LYS A 38 13.54 -2.51 -0.46
N LEU A 39 12.38 -1.85 -0.44
CA LEU A 39 11.76 -1.26 -1.62
C LEU A 39 11.57 0.25 -1.43
N ILE A 40 12.41 0.88 -0.60
CA ILE A 40 12.26 2.28 -0.22
C ILE A 40 12.30 3.18 -1.44
N GLY A 41 11.28 4.01 -1.62
CA GLY A 41 11.21 4.97 -2.72
C GLY A 41 11.07 4.35 -4.10
N CYS A 42 10.54 3.13 -4.19
CA CYS A 42 10.25 2.52 -5.49
C CYS A 42 9.03 3.16 -6.15
N ASN A 43 9.08 3.25 -7.46
CA ASN A 43 7.97 3.72 -8.26
C ASN A 43 7.33 2.56 -9.03
N PHE A 44 6.09 2.22 -8.65
CA PHE A 44 5.27 1.18 -9.27
C PHE A 44 4.09 1.76 -10.07
N ASP A 45 4.22 3.00 -10.52
CA ASP A 45 3.16 3.66 -11.28
C ASP A 45 2.67 2.80 -12.44
N SER A 46 1.35 2.70 -12.58
CA SER A 46 0.69 1.94 -13.66
C SER A 46 1.05 0.45 -13.73
N SER A 47 1.59 -0.11 -12.67
CA SER A 47 1.97 -1.53 -12.63
C SER A 47 0.84 -2.42 -12.13
N SER A 48 0.92 -3.70 -12.43
CA SER A 48 -0.05 -4.70 -12.01
C SER A 48 0.58 -5.75 -11.11
N PHE A 49 -0.15 -6.10 -10.05
CA PHE A 49 0.23 -7.11 -9.08
C PHE A 49 -0.90 -8.13 -8.97
N LYS A 50 -0.61 -9.40 -9.18
CA LYS A 50 -1.59 -10.47 -9.06
C LYS A 50 -1.00 -11.65 -8.29
N LYS A 51 -1.65 -12.02 -7.18
CA LYS A 51 -1.17 -13.10 -6.30
C LYS A 51 0.26 -12.83 -5.83
N VAL A 52 0.46 -11.66 -5.23
CA VAL A 52 1.76 -11.20 -4.73
C VAL A 52 1.72 -11.11 -3.22
N GLU A 53 2.77 -11.55 -2.57
CA GLU A 53 2.97 -11.36 -1.14
C GLU A 53 4.21 -10.49 -0.91
N ILE A 54 4.04 -9.44 -0.10
CA ILE A 54 5.15 -8.59 0.36
C ILE A 54 5.17 -8.72 1.88
N LEU A 55 6.25 -9.22 2.42
CA LEU A 55 6.34 -9.66 3.80
C LEU A 55 7.56 -9.09 4.50
N SER A 56 7.36 -8.49 5.67
CA SER A 56 8.44 -7.99 6.53
C SER A 56 9.44 -7.11 5.78
N SER A 57 8.94 -6.30 4.86
CA SER A 57 9.75 -5.49 3.95
C SER A 57 9.53 -4.00 4.19
N ASP A 58 10.44 -3.18 3.71
CA ASP A 58 10.37 -1.73 3.84
C ASP A 58 9.91 -1.10 2.52
N ASN A 59 8.65 -0.68 2.49
CA ASN A 59 7.97 -0.05 1.37
C ASN A 59 7.80 1.47 1.56
N THR A 60 8.62 2.08 2.40
CA THR A 60 8.57 3.52 2.70
C THR A 60 8.70 4.34 1.43
N TYR A 61 7.84 5.36 1.27
CA TYR A 61 7.80 6.28 0.11
C TYR A 61 7.49 5.61 -1.24
N ASN A 62 6.99 4.41 -1.28
CA ASN A 62 6.62 3.80 -2.57
C ASN A 62 5.41 4.49 -3.19
N ASN A 63 5.41 4.56 -4.52
CA ASN A 63 4.29 5.04 -5.31
C ASN A 63 3.60 3.90 -6.04
N PHE A 64 2.31 3.68 -5.73
CA PHE A 64 1.42 2.74 -6.41
C PHE A 64 0.34 3.45 -7.25
N GLY A 65 0.59 4.69 -7.66
CA GLY A 65 -0.36 5.45 -8.46
C GLY A 65 -0.78 4.69 -9.72
N LEU A 66 -2.08 4.70 -10.04
CA LEU A 66 -2.65 4.01 -11.20
C LEU A 66 -2.37 2.50 -11.26
N ALA A 67 -1.80 1.92 -10.23
CA ALA A 67 -1.51 0.49 -10.18
C ALA A 67 -2.79 -0.32 -9.95
N THR A 68 -2.74 -1.59 -10.33
CA THR A 68 -3.79 -2.57 -10.04
C THR A 68 -3.24 -3.68 -9.18
N LEU A 69 -3.83 -3.86 -7.99
CA LEU A 69 -3.46 -4.91 -7.05
C LEU A 69 -4.63 -5.88 -6.89
N LYS A 70 -4.40 -7.14 -7.23
CA LYS A 70 -5.39 -8.21 -7.09
C LYS A 70 -4.80 -9.39 -6.34
N GLU A 71 -5.48 -9.81 -5.27
CA GLU A 71 -5.00 -10.91 -4.41
C GLU A 71 -3.57 -10.64 -3.92
N VAL A 72 -3.35 -9.47 -3.32
CA VAL A 72 -2.05 -9.02 -2.80
C VAL A 72 -2.09 -8.96 -1.28
N LYS A 73 -1.02 -9.39 -0.64
CA LYS A 73 -0.87 -9.34 0.82
C LYS A 73 0.34 -8.52 1.19
N PHE A 74 0.11 -7.56 2.10
CA PHE A 74 1.16 -6.82 2.80
C PHE A 74 1.11 -7.23 4.27
N ILE A 75 2.15 -7.88 4.77
CA ILE A 75 2.19 -8.40 6.14
C ILE A 75 3.47 -7.97 6.84
N ASN A 76 3.32 -7.33 7.99
CA ASN A 76 4.44 -6.81 8.80
C ASN A 76 5.34 -5.84 8.04
N ASP A 77 4.79 -5.07 7.12
CA ASP A 77 5.54 -4.16 6.27
C ASP A 77 5.60 -2.74 6.85
N LYS A 78 6.72 -2.07 6.62
CA LYS A 78 6.79 -0.62 6.78
C LYS A 78 6.31 0.02 5.48
N MET A 79 5.28 0.85 5.60
CA MET A 79 4.64 1.52 4.46
C MET A 79 4.48 3.02 4.76
N PHE A 80 5.48 3.60 5.45
CA PHE A 80 5.48 5.00 5.83
C PHE A 80 5.43 5.90 4.60
N LYS A 81 4.47 6.81 4.57
CA LYS A 81 4.23 7.75 3.45
C LYS A 81 4.13 7.07 2.09
N ILE A 82 3.57 5.88 2.04
CA ILE A 82 3.25 5.20 0.79
C ILE A 82 2.11 5.93 0.08
N GLY A 83 2.09 5.90 -1.24
CA GLY A 83 1.06 6.55 -2.05
C GLY A 83 0.20 5.55 -2.82
N PHE A 84 -1.13 5.69 -2.65
CA PHE A 84 -2.16 5.02 -3.43
C PHE A 84 -3.07 6.09 -4.04
N ASP A 85 -2.79 6.51 -5.26
CA ASP A 85 -3.59 7.49 -6.00
C ASP A 85 -4.21 6.82 -7.22
N GLU A 86 -5.53 6.83 -7.30
CA GLU A 86 -6.28 6.12 -8.36
C GLU A 86 -5.86 4.65 -8.50
N THR A 87 -5.49 4.03 -7.39
CA THR A 87 -5.05 2.63 -7.33
C THR A 87 -6.27 1.71 -7.26
N LYS A 88 -6.25 0.62 -8.01
CA LYS A 88 -7.31 -0.40 -7.96
C LYS A 88 -6.92 -1.51 -7.01
N LEU A 89 -7.71 -1.71 -5.97
CA LEU A 89 -7.50 -2.73 -4.95
C LEU A 89 -8.64 -3.76 -5.01
N ASN A 90 -8.30 -5.03 -5.20
CA ASN A 90 -9.23 -6.14 -5.19
C ASN A 90 -8.63 -7.31 -4.41
N GLU A 91 -9.29 -7.70 -3.33
CA GLU A 91 -8.78 -8.76 -2.43
C GLU A 91 -7.35 -8.45 -1.94
N VAL A 92 -7.14 -7.26 -1.42
CA VAL A 92 -5.85 -6.83 -0.86
C VAL A 92 -5.93 -6.88 0.66
N LEU A 93 -4.98 -7.56 1.27
CA LEU A 93 -4.82 -7.67 2.72
C LEU A 93 -3.68 -6.78 3.20
N PHE A 94 -3.96 -5.99 4.23
CA PHE A 94 -2.96 -5.28 5.02
C PHE A 94 -3.01 -5.81 6.45
N ASP A 95 -1.98 -6.47 6.90
CA ASP A 95 -1.91 -7.02 8.25
C ASP A 95 -0.66 -6.53 8.98
N ASN A 96 -0.87 -5.89 10.13
CA ASN A 96 0.17 -5.37 10.99
C ASN A 96 1.21 -4.50 10.23
N CYS A 97 0.72 -3.64 9.32
CA CYS A 97 1.56 -2.73 8.54
C CYS A 97 1.61 -1.34 9.17
N ASN A 98 2.71 -0.62 8.98
CA ASN A 98 2.81 0.78 9.35
C ASN A 98 2.51 1.68 8.14
N LEU A 99 1.29 2.20 8.08
CA LEU A 99 0.80 3.12 7.04
C LEU A 99 0.82 4.58 7.51
N GLU A 100 1.64 4.92 8.50
CA GLU A 100 1.73 6.29 8.98
C GLU A 100 2.09 7.27 7.86
N GLY A 101 1.32 8.35 7.75
CA GLY A 101 1.49 9.36 6.71
C GLY A 101 1.15 8.90 5.29
N ALA A 102 0.57 7.73 5.12
CA ALA A 102 0.15 7.26 3.80
C ALA A 102 -0.81 8.24 3.12
N GLU A 103 -0.70 8.37 1.81
CA GLU A 103 -1.59 9.18 0.98
C GLU A 103 -2.49 8.25 0.16
N ILE A 104 -3.79 8.33 0.41
CA ILE A 104 -4.80 7.51 -0.29
C ILE A 104 -5.81 8.44 -0.92
N ARG A 105 -5.82 8.52 -2.24
CA ARG A 105 -6.70 9.41 -3.00
C ARG A 105 -7.39 8.66 -4.11
N LYS A 106 -8.68 8.97 -4.32
CA LYS A 106 -9.48 8.40 -5.42
C LYS A 106 -9.33 6.88 -5.54
N THR A 107 -9.11 6.20 -4.42
CA THR A 107 -8.86 4.77 -4.32
C THR A 107 -10.01 4.14 -3.54
N ASN A 108 -10.71 3.21 -4.16
CA ASN A 108 -11.80 2.51 -3.49
C ASN A 108 -11.24 1.56 -2.43
N MET A 109 -11.49 1.91 -1.16
CA MET A 109 -11.07 1.13 0.01
C MET A 109 -12.19 0.25 0.58
N GLN A 110 -13.28 0.09 -0.14
CA GLN A 110 -14.36 -0.79 0.29
C GLN A 110 -13.86 -2.22 0.46
N LEU A 111 -14.22 -2.85 1.57
CA LEU A 111 -13.75 -4.18 1.99
C LEU A 111 -12.24 -4.26 2.35
N ILE A 112 -11.56 -3.13 2.42
CA ILE A 112 -10.20 -3.09 2.96
C ILE A 112 -10.28 -2.91 4.47
N ASP A 113 -9.52 -3.71 5.20
CA ASP A 113 -9.42 -3.67 6.65
C ASP A 113 -8.02 -3.17 7.07
N LEU A 114 -7.97 -2.00 7.70
CA LEU A 114 -6.76 -1.42 8.27
C LEU A 114 -6.71 -1.50 9.79
N SER A 115 -7.62 -2.23 10.43
CA SER A 115 -7.78 -2.24 11.89
C SER A 115 -6.56 -2.75 12.67
N THR A 116 -5.71 -3.57 12.04
CA THR A 116 -4.46 -4.06 12.62
C THR A 116 -3.25 -3.18 12.31
N CYS A 117 -3.42 -2.15 11.50
CA CYS A 117 -2.35 -1.29 11.01
C CYS A 117 -2.21 0.00 11.82
N SER A 118 -1.03 0.62 11.74
CA SER A 118 -0.84 2.00 12.21
C SER A 118 -1.16 2.96 11.06
N ILE A 119 -2.12 3.87 11.27
CA ILE A 119 -2.57 4.84 10.26
C ILE A 119 -2.47 6.30 10.73
N ASN A 120 -1.56 6.59 11.65
CA ASN A 120 -1.39 7.95 12.15
C ASN A 120 -1.04 8.91 11.00
N ASN A 121 -1.63 10.11 11.04
CA ASN A 121 -1.39 11.15 10.05
C ASN A 121 -1.67 10.71 8.59
N ILE A 122 -2.53 9.74 8.38
CA ILE A 122 -2.95 9.33 7.05
C ILE A 122 -3.67 10.50 6.33
N MET A 123 -3.38 10.68 5.07
CA MET A 123 -4.08 11.62 4.20
C MET A 123 -5.00 10.83 3.26
N ILE A 124 -6.29 10.93 3.48
CA ILE A 124 -7.28 10.15 2.75
C ILE A 124 -8.48 11.03 2.42
N ASP A 125 -8.95 10.96 1.18
CA ASP A 125 -10.13 11.70 0.75
C ASP A 125 -11.44 10.99 1.16
N GLU A 126 -12.54 11.72 1.08
CA GLU A 126 -13.86 11.22 1.48
C GLU A 126 -14.28 9.99 0.65
N TYR A 127 -14.01 10.01 -0.64
CA TYR A 127 -14.30 8.88 -1.52
C TYR A 127 -13.60 7.60 -1.05
N SER A 128 -12.32 7.70 -0.72
CA SER A 128 -11.52 6.55 -0.29
C SER A 128 -11.90 6.06 1.10
N LEU A 129 -12.39 6.94 1.98
CA LEU A 129 -12.87 6.55 3.32
C LEU A 129 -14.11 5.66 3.28
N ASN A 130 -14.91 5.75 2.24
CA ASN A 130 -16.17 5.05 2.17
C ASN A 130 -15.97 3.53 2.14
N GLY A 131 -16.52 2.84 3.14
CA GLY A 131 -16.46 1.38 3.26
C GLY A 131 -15.14 0.83 3.82
N LEU A 132 -14.20 1.69 4.22
CA LEU A 132 -12.96 1.27 4.89
C LEU A 132 -13.27 0.74 6.29
N THR A 133 -12.69 -0.41 6.66
CA THR A 133 -12.76 -0.96 8.00
C THR A 133 -11.58 -0.49 8.85
N VAL A 134 -11.89 0.03 10.03
CA VAL A 134 -10.92 0.55 11.01
C VAL A 134 -11.34 0.15 12.43
N ASN A 135 -10.43 0.25 13.39
CA ASN A 135 -10.78 0.09 14.80
C ASN A 135 -11.30 1.41 15.40
N GLU A 136 -11.81 1.37 16.64
CA GLU A 136 -12.42 2.53 17.30
C GLU A 136 -11.45 3.71 17.49
N PHE A 137 -10.19 3.45 17.83
CA PHE A 137 -9.18 4.51 18.01
C PHE A 137 -8.84 5.20 16.69
N GLN A 138 -8.74 4.42 15.62
CA GLN A 138 -8.53 4.92 14.27
C GLN A 138 -9.73 5.77 13.82
N ALA A 139 -10.95 5.34 14.11
CA ALA A 139 -12.16 6.09 13.79
C ALA A 139 -12.18 7.46 14.46
N LEU A 140 -11.76 7.54 15.72
CA LEU A 140 -11.60 8.81 16.44
C LEU A 140 -10.60 9.75 15.74
N SER A 141 -9.49 9.23 15.27
CA SER A 141 -8.48 10.02 14.57
C SER A 141 -8.98 10.49 13.19
N LEU A 142 -9.66 9.62 12.47
CA LEU A 142 -10.22 9.93 11.14
C LEU A 142 -11.37 10.92 11.20
N SER A 143 -12.15 10.94 12.28
CA SER A 143 -13.26 11.88 12.44
C SER A 143 -12.82 13.35 12.35
N LYS A 144 -11.58 13.65 12.74
CA LYS A 144 -11.00 14.99 12.61
C LYS A 144 -10.89 15.45 11.16
N LEU A 145 -10.64 14.53 10.25
CA LEU A 145 -10.55 14.83 8.81
C LEU A 145 -11.91 15.27 8.24
N LEU A 146 -13.01 14.86 8.88
CA LEU A 146 -14.37 15.22 8.53
C LEU A 146 -14.85 16.49 9.25
N GLY A 147 -13.97 17.18 9.99
CA GLY A 147 -14.31 18.38 10.76
C GLY A 147 -15.17 18.11 12.00
N ILE A 148 -15.26 16.86 12.45
CA ILE A 148 -16.01 16.49 13.65
C ILE A 148 -15.25 16.91 14.90
N ILE A 149 -15.93 17.61 15.80
CA ILE A 149 -15.40 18.00 17.11
C ILE A 149 -15.90 16.99 18.15
N ILE A 150 -14.96 16.30 18.79
CA ILE A 150 -15.28 15.35 19.85
C ILE A 150 -15.12 16.05 21.19
N LYS A 151 -16.20 16.13 21.94
CA LYS A 151 -16.20 16.63 23.31
C LYS A 151 -15.94 15.46 24.28
N ARG A 152 -14.89 15.57 25.04
CA ARG A 152 -14.55 14.60 26.10
C ARG A 152 -15.11 15.05 27.44
#